data_108ac9eca347f13cb30682c231221f34
#
_entry.id   108ac9eca347f13cb30682c231221f34
#
_cell.length_a   1.000
_cell.length_b   1.000
_cell.length_c   1.000
_cell.angle_alpha   90.00
_cell.angle_beta   90.00
_cell.angle_gamma   90.00
#
_symmetry.space_group_name_H-M   'P 1'
#
loop_
_entity.id
_entity.type
_entity.pdbx_description
1 polymer ?
#
loop_
_entity_poly.entity_id
_entity_poly.type
_entity_poly.pdbx_seq_one_letter_code
_entity_poly.pdbx_strand_id
1 'polypeptide(L)' 'MWRKSSFSGGGDVGGGNCVEVAALADGAIAVRNSNQPDAGVVLFTPAEMAAWIKGCKAGEFDDLIG' A
#
# COMPACT_ATOMS: atom_id res chain seq x y z
N MET A 1 -3.55 7.88 10.72
CA MET A 1 -3.51 8.75 9.53
C MET A 1 -2.97 7.99 8.34
N TRP A 2 -3.61 8.15 7.21
CA TRP A 2 -3.18 7.48 5.99
C TRP A 2 -1.98 8.19 5.37
N ARG A 3 -1.01 7.39 4.93
CA ARG A 3 0.12 7.92 4.17
C ARG A 3 0.07 7.34 2.76
N LYS A 4 0.23 8.21 1.77
CA LYS A 4 0.24 7.81 0.37
C LYS A 4 1.69 7.61 -0.08
N SER A 5 1.92 6.57 -0.86
CA SER A 5 3.22 6.39 -1.48
C SER A 5 3.57 7.61 -2.33
N SER A 6 4.79 8.09 -2.23
CA SER A 6 5.24 9.22 -3.05
C SER A 6 5.30 8.87 -4.54
N PHE A 7 5.24 7.60 -4.87
CA PHE A 7 5.18 7.15 -6.25
C PHE A 7 3.74 6.99 -6.75
N SER A 8 2.77 7.34 -5.90
CA SER A 8 1.37 7.36 -6.27
C SER A 8 1.07 8.59 -7.10
N GLY A 9 -0.02 8.53 -7.80
CA GLY A 9 -0.64 9.72 -8.31
C GLY A 9 0.02 10.32 -9.46
N GLY A 10 0.92 9.83 -10.08
CA GLY A 10 1.48 10.43 -11.23
C GLY A 10 0.45 11.00 -12.16
N GLY A 11 -0.55 11.34 -11.65
CA GLY A 11 -1.69 11.61 -12.14
C GLY A 11 -2.11 12.54 -13.13
N ASP A 12 -1.53 12.56 -14.10
CA ASP A 12 -2.03 13.34 -15.19
C ASP A 12 -3.19 12.66 -15.85
N VAL A 13 -3.39 11.40 -15.63
CA VAL A 13 -4.51 10.76 -16.25
C VAL A 13 -5.36 10.14 -15.25
N GLY A 14 -6.23 10.89 -14.86
CA GLY A 14 -7.20 10.55 -13.91
C GLY A 14 -7.08 9.21 -13.30
N GLY A 15 -7.08 9.16 -12.11
CA GLY A 15 -7.13 7.94 -11.43
C GLY A 15 -5.83 7.29 -11.10
N GLY A 16 -4.81 7.80 -11.46
CA GLY A 16 -3.51 7.30 -11.20
C GLY A 16 -3.30 6.27 -10.13
N ASN A 17 -2.15 6.25 -9.57
CA ASN A 17 -1.68 5.20 -8.70
C ASN A 17 -1.80 5.64 -7.25
N CYS A 18 -2.81 5.15 -6.56
CA CYS A 18 -3.10 5.64 -5.22
C CYS A 18 -3.04 4.50 -4.19
N VAL A 19 -1.84 4.27 -3.69
CA VAL A 19 -1.64 3.30 -2.63
C VAL A 19 -1.46 4.04 -1.32
N GLU A 20 -2.31 3.73 -0.34
CA GLU A 20 -2.27 4.37 0.98
C GLU A 20 -2.14 3.33 2.08
N VAL A 21 -1.38 3.69 3.11
CA VAL A 21 -1.10 2.81 4.24
C VAL A 21 -1.30 3.60 5.53
N ALA A 22 -1.89 2.96 6.52
CA ALA A 22 -2.08 3.58 7.82
C ALA A 22 -1.80 2.60 8.95
N ALA A 23 -1.17 3.09 10.01
CA ALA A 23 -1.06 2.35 11.25
C ALA A 23 -2.29 2.67 12.09
N LEU A 24 -2.98 1.63 12.54
CA LEU A 24 -4.19 1.78 13.32
C LEU A 24 -3.87 1.73 14.82
N ALA A 25 -4.82 2.20 15.63
CA ALA A 25 -4.63 2.30 17.07
C ALA A 25 -4.36 0.95 17.74
N ASP A 26 -4.90 -0.13 17.18
CA ASP A 26 -4.71 -1.48 17.71
C ASP A 26 -3.42 -2.16 17.22
N GLY A 27 -2.61 -1.45 16.46
CA GLY A 27 -1.37 -1.99 15.95
C GLY A 27 -1.46 -2.61 14.56
N ALA A 28 -2.64 -2.77 14.03
CA ALA A 28 -2.79 -3.29 12.67
C ALA A 28 -2.32 -2.27 11.65
N ILE A 29 -1.90 -2.76 10.51
CA ILE A 29 -1.51 -1.91 9.39
C ILE A 29 -2.57 -2.09 8.30
N ALA A 30 -3.14 -1.00 7.85
CA ALA A 30 -4.17 -1.02 6.81
C ALA A 30 -3.60 -0.54 5.49
N VAL A 31 -3.96 -1.22 4.41
CA VAL A 31 -3.53 -0.85 3.05
C VAL A 31 -4.77 -0.75 2.18
N ARG A 32 -4.84 0.30 1.39
CA ARG A 32 -5.98 0.48 0.48
C ARG A 32 -5.55 1.17 -0.81
N ASN A 33 -6.40 1.01 -1.82
CA ASN A 33 -6.31 1.78 -3.05
C ASN A 33 -7.37 2.89 -2.97
N SER A 34 -6.96 4.12 -2.79
CA SER A 34 -7.91 5.22 -2.59
C SER A 34 -8.69 5.56 -3.85
N ASN A 35 -8.25 5.10 -5.01
CA ASN A 35 -9.05 5.23 -6.23
C ASN A 35 -10.21 4.25 -6.28
N GLN A 36 -10.17 3.24 -5.45
CA GLN A 36 -11.17 2.17 -5.45
C GLN A 36 -11.68 1.99 -4.02
N PRO A 37 -12.36 3.00 -3.48
CA PRO A 37 -12.76 2.92 -2.08
C PRO A 37 -13.68 1.74 -1.79
N ASP A 38 -14.41 1.27 -2.79
CA ASP A 38 -15.30 0.13 -2.63
C ASP A 38 -14.57 -1.21 -2.68
N ALA A 39 -13.31 -1.22 -3.06
CA ALA A 39 -12.53 -2.46 -3.09
C ALA A 39 -12.14 -2.93 -1.70
N GLY A 40 -12.29 -2.08 -0.71
CA GLY A 40 -12.02 -2.46 0.66
C GLY A 40 -10.60 -2.17 1.11
N VAL A 41 -10.33 -2.60 2.32
CA VAL A 41 -9.07 -2.38 3.00
C VAL A 41 -8.51 -3.73 3.42
N VAL A 42 -7.21 -3.93 3.24
CA VAL A 42 -6.54 -5.14 3.71
C VAL A 42 -5.82 -4.81 5.00
N LEU A 43 -5.98 -5.66 6.01
CA LEU A 43 -5.34 -5.46 7.31
C LEU A 43 -4.22 -6.47 7.51
N PHE A 44 -3.10 -5.99 8.01
CA PHE A 44 -1.93 -6.82 8.30
C PHE A 44 -1.48 -6.61 9.73
N THR A 45 -0.88 -7.65 10.31
CA THR A 45 -0.13 -7.47 11.56
C THR A 45 1.18 -6.75 11.24
N PRO A 46 1.83 -6.14 12.25
CA PRO A 46 3.14 -5.55 12.03
C PRO A 46 4.17 -6.56 11.49
N ALA A 47 4.10 -7.81 11.94
CA ALA A 47 5.03 -8.84 11.45
C ALA A 47 4.79 -9.15 9.97
N GLU A 48 3.52 -9.22 9.57
CA GLU A 48 3.18 -9.44 8.16
C GLU A 48 3.65 -8.27 7.30
N MET A 49 3.44 -7.06 7.78
CA MET A 49 3.88 -5.87 7.05
C MET A 49 5.41 -5.82 6.94
N ALA A 50 6.12 -6.23 8.01
CA ALA A 50 7.57 -6.30 7.97
C ALA A 50 8.04 -7.29 6.89
N ALA A 51 7.38 -8.44 6.80
CA ALA A 51 7.70 -9.43 5.77
C ALA A 51 7.49 -8.86 4.37
N TRP A 52 6.39 -8.15 4.18
CA TRP A 52 6.08 -7.52 2.89
C TRP A 52 7.15 -6.49 2.51
N ILE A 53 7.50 -5.61 3.45
CA ILE A 53 8.47 -4.56 3.19
C ILE A 53 9.84 -5.17 2.89
N LYS A 54 10.26 -6.16 3.66
CA LYS A 54 11.54 -6.82 3.43
C LYS A 54 11.58 -7.52 2.08
N GLY A 55 10.48 -8.17 1.70
CA GLY A 55 10.38 -8.81 0.39
C GLY A 55 10.47 -7.80 -0.74
N CYS A 56 9.79 -6.66 -0.58
CA CYS A 56 9.87 -5.59 -1.58
C CYS A 56 11.29 -5.05 -1.73
N LYS A 57 11.97 -4.83 -0.60
CA LYS A 57 13.35 -4.32 -0.64
C LYS A 57 14.30 -5.33 -1.28
N ALA A 58 14.01 -6.61 -1.16
CA ALA A 58 14.83 -7.66 -1.76
C ALA A 58 14.48 -7.91 -3.22
N GLY A 59 13.52 -7.19 -3.77
CA GLY A 59 13.15 -7.34 -5.17
C GLY A 59 12.29 -8.55 -5.47
N GLU A 60 11.72 -9.19 -4.46
CA GLU A 60 11.00 -10.44 -4.66
C GLU A 60 9.75 -10.29 -5.50
N PHE A 61 9.20 -9.09 -5.55
CA PHE A 61 7.94 -8.83 -6.25
C PHE A 61 8.10 -7.90 -7.45
N ASP A 62 9.33 -7.65 -7.85
CA ASP A 62 9.57 -6.67 -8.92
C ASP A 62 8.96 -7.10 -10.25
N ASP A 63 8.78 -8.40 -10.48
CA ASP A 63 8.18 -8.89 -11.71
C ASP A 63 6.71 -8.48 -11.84
N LEU A 64 6.08 -8.06 -10.74
CA LEU A 64 4.68 -7.61 -10.80
C LEU A 64 4.51 -6.31 -11.58
N ILE A 65 5.57 -5.54 -11.72
CA ILE A 65 5.49 -4.25 -12.42
C ILE A 65 6.29 -4.24 -13.71
N GLY A 66 6.67 -5.40 -14.17
CA GLY A 66 7.38 -5.52 -15.40
C GLY A 66 8.80 -5.89 -15.25
#